data_79d1353056f815f16575fbaaecb3dd12
#
_entry.id   79d1353056f815f16575fbaaecb3dd12
#
_cell.length_a   1.000
_cell.length_b   1.000
_cell.length_c   1.000
_cell.angle_alpha   90.00
_cell.angle_beta   90.00
_cell.angle_gamma   90.00
#
_symmetry.space_group_name_H-M   'P 1'
#
loop_
_entity.id
_entity.type
_entity.pdbx_description
1 polymer ?
#
loop_
_entity_poly.entity_id
_entity_poly.type
_entity_poly.pdbx_seq_one_letter_code
_entity_poly.pdbx_strand_id
1 'polypeptide(L)'
;HVQKRHPSDISHLSCVPLIISAPDYIGKHPKEPNSIELVKVLSGNVMVCIKLDRCNQYFYVASVFTITDGKLKNRLNSGRLRPVDKSEKL
;
A
#
# COMPACT_ATOMS: atom_id res chain seq x y z
N HIS A 1 -6.26 19.07 -4.01
CA HIS A 1 -6.38 17.79 -4.66
C HIS A 1 -7.23 16.79 -3.93
N VAL A 2 -7.26 16.84 -2.62
CA VAL A 2 -8.09 15.92 -1.85
C VAL A 2 -9.56 16.08 -2.24
N GLN A 3 -9.97 17.29 -2.54
CA GLN A 3 -11.36 17.56 -2.90
C GLN A 3 -11.78 16.84 -4.17
N LYS A 4 -10.85 16.46 -5.00
CA LYS A 4 -11.14 15.78 -6.27
C LYS A 4 -11.24 14.28 -6.14
N ARG A 5 -10.98 13.74 -4.97
CA ARG A 5 -11.04 12.31 -4.76
C ARG A 5 -12.48 11.87 -4.49
N HIS A 6 -12.74 10.62 -4.80
CA HIS A 6 -14.01 10.02 -4.42
C HIS A 6 -14.12 9.96 -2.91
N PRO A 7 -15.34 10.05 -2.37
CA PRO A 7 -15.53 9.91 -0.92
C PRO A 7 -14.95 8.62 -0.36
N SER A 8 -15.00 7.52 -1.13
CA SER A 8 -14.41 6.27 -0.68
C SER A 8 -12.89 6.36 -0.52
N ASP A 9 -12.22 7.12 -1.38
CA ASP A 9 -10.77 7.31 -1.27
C ASP A 9 -10.44 8.15 -0.04
N ILE A 10 -11.26 9.14 0.25
CA ILE A 10 -11.07 9.97 1.44
C ILE A 10 -11.20 9.12 2.70
N SER A 11 -12.17 8.23 2.74
CA SER A 11 -12.34 7.37 3.92
C SER A 11 -11.16 6.41 4.10
N HIS A 12 -10.48 6.03 3.02
CA HIS A 12 -9.32 5.16 3.12
C HIS A 12 -8.12 5.85 3.75
N LEU A 13 -8.05 7.18 3.69
CA LEU A 13 -6.95 7.92 4.29
C LEU A 13 -6.90 7.73 5.81
N SER A 14 -8.04 7.54 6.45
CA SER A 14 -8.06 7.31 7.89
C SER A 14 -7.49 5.96 8.28
N CYS A 15 -7.37 5.03 7.33
CA CYS A 15 -6.81 3.70 7.57
C CYS A 15 -5.30 3.63 7.35
N VAL A 16 -4.69 4.69 6.82
CA VAL A 16 -3.27 4.66 6.48
C VAL A 16 -2.37 4.30 7.65
N PRO A 17 -2.54 4.88 8.85
CA PRO A 17 -1.68 4.48 9.96
C PRO A 17 -1.80 2.99 10.30
N LEU A 18 -3.00 2.45 10.24
CA LEU A 18 -3.20 1.03 10.50
C LEU A 18 -2.51 0.17 9.44
N ILE A 19 -2.63 0.57 8.17
CA ILE A 19 -2.05 -0.19 7.07
C ILE A 19 -0.53 -0.19 7.18
N ILE A 20 0.06 0.95 7.51
CA ILE A 20 1.50 1.05 7.65
C ILE A 20 2.00 0.21 8.83
N SER A 21 1.27 0.19 9.93
CA SER A 21 1.70 -0.53 11.12
C SER A 21 1.44 -2.03 11.05
N ALA A 22 0.43 -2.46 10.31
CA ALA A 22 0.05 -3.87 10.27
C ALA A 22 -0.50 -4.26 8.89
N PRO A 23 0.32 -4.20 7.84
CA PRO A 23 -0.13 -4.61 6.52
C PRO A 23 -0.31 -6.12 6.45
N ASP A 24 -1.18 -6.57 5.56
CA ASP A 24 -1.34 -8.00 5.27
C ASP A 24 -0.36 -8.48 4.21
N TYR A 25 -0.02 -7.61 3.27
CA TYR A 25 0.93 -7.90 2.19
C TYR A 25 1.87 -6.74 2.00
N ILE A 26 3.07 -7.03 1.53
CA ILE A 26 4.10 -6.03 1.29
C ILE A 26 4.84 -6.35 -0.01
N GLY A 27 5.27 -5.33 -0.71
CA GLY A 27 6.03 -5.52 -1.93
C GLY A 27 6.64 -4.24 -2.43
N LYS A 28 7.20 -4.30 -3.62
CA LYS A 28 7.80 -3.15 -4.29
C LYS A 28 7.26 -3.05 -5.70
N HIS A 29 7.13 -1.83 -6.19
CA HIS A 29 6.77 -1.62 -7.58
C HIS A 29 7.95 -2.08 -8.44
N PRO A 30 7.72 -2.92 -9.47
CA PRO A 30 8.83 -3.46 -10.25
C PRO A 30 9.64 -2.42 -11.01
N LYS A 31 9.05 -1.28 -11.31
CA LYS A 31 9.71 -0.21 -12.05
C LYS A 31 10.08 0.99 -11.21
N GLU A 32 9.82 0.95 -9.91
CA GLU A 32 10.10 2.07 -9.02
C GLU A 32 10.81 1.57 -7.78
N PRO A 33 12.14 1.49 -7.84
CA PRO A 33 12.90 0.88 -6.74
C PRO A 33 12.81 1.63 -5.42
N ASN A 34 12.40 2.89 -5.45
CA ASN A 34 12.28 3.69 -4.23
C ASN A 34 10.86 3.68 -3.66
N SER A 35 10.05 2.70 -4.02
CA SER A 35 8.68 2.62 -3.55
C SER A 35 8.44 1.32 -2.81
N ILE A 36 7.52 1.38 -1.85
CA ILE A 36 7.05 0.22 -1.10
C ILE A 36 5.54 0.21 -1.22
N GLU A 37 4.98 -0.97 -1.47
CA GLU A 37 3.54 -1.16 -1.56
C GLU A 37 3.07 -1.97 -0.37
N LEU A 38 2.06 -1.47 0.33
CA LEU A 38 1.46 -2.15 1.47
C LEU A 38 -0.02 -2.36 1.18
N VAL A 39 -0.52 -3.55 1.48
CA VAL A 39 -1.93 -3.86 1.25
C VAL A 39 -2.53 -4.39 2.54
N LYS A 40 -3.70 -3.91 2.87
CA LYS A 40 -4.50 -4.38 3.99
C LYS A 40 -5.86 -4.78 3.49
N VAL A 41 -6.31 -5.98 3.85
CA VAL A 41 -7.64 -6.44 3.51
C VAL A 41 -8.61 -5.94 4.57
N LEU A 42 -9.46 -5.02 4.16
CA LEU A 42 -10.52 -4.45 5.01
C LEU A 42 -11.85 -4.82 4.38
N SER A 43 -12.72 -3.85 4.11
CA SER A 43 -13.92 -4.15 3.31
C SER A 43 -13.56 -4.33 1.82
N GLY A 44 -12.34 -3.98 1.45
CA GLY A 44 -11.73 -4.20 0.15
C GLY A 44 -10.24 -4.25 0.34
N ASN A 45 -9.49 -4.48 -0.72
CA ASN A 45 -8.03 -4.53 -0.64
C ASN A 45 -7.49 -3.12 -0.80
N VAL A 46 -7.10 -2.51 0.29
CA VAL A 46 -6.60 -1.13 0.30
C VAL A 46 -5.09 -1.16 0.17
N MET A 47 -4.58 -0.49 -0.87
CA MET A 47 -3.14 -0.40 -1.11
C MET A 47 -2.64 0.99 -0.79
N VAL A 48 -1.54 1.06 -0.06
CA VAL A 48 -0.82 2.29 0.23
C VAL A 48 0.54 2.20 -0.44
N CYS A 49 0.84 3.18 -1.29
CA CYS A 49 2.14 3.28 -1.93
C CYS A 49 2.97 4.33 -1.20
N ILE A 50 4.12 3.93 -0.72
CA ILE A 50 5.05 4.80 -0.02
C ILE A 50 6.28 4.97 -0.90
N LYS A 51 6.72 6.20 -1.09
CA LYS A 51 7.90 6.49 -1.89
C LYS A 51 8.95 7.20 -1.06
N LEU A 52 10.20 6.99 -1.43
CA LEU A 52 11.32 7.70 -0.83
C LEU A 52 11.64 8.93 -1.67
N ASP A 53 11.61 10.09 -1.05
CA ASP A 53 12.13 11.31 -1.66
C ASP A 53 13.63 11.34 -1.40
N ARG A 54 14.42 11.05 -2.44
CA ARG A 54 15.86 10.92 -2.28
C ARG A 54 16.54 12.25 -2.04
N CYS A 55 15.97 13.33 -2.54
CA CYS A 55 16.58 14.65 -2.34
C CYS A 55 16.44 15.11 -0.90
N ASN A 56 15.30 14.89 -0.29
CA ASN A 56 15.02 15.30 1.08
C ASN A 56 15.15 14.18 2.09
N GLN A 57 15.33 12.95 1.62
CA GLN A 57 15.61 11.78 2.43
C GLN A 57 14.49 11.46 3.43
N TYR A 58 13.26 11.48 2.95
CA TYR A 58 12.13 11.04 3.77
C TYR A 58 11.19 10.19 2.92
N PHE A 59 10.41 9.36 3.60
CA PHE A 59 9.34 8.62 2.97
C PHE A 59 8.04 9.40 3.02
N TYR A 60 7.19 9.21 2.03
CA TYR A 60 5.88 9.84 2.02
C TYR A 60 4.87 8.92 1.36
N VAL A 61 3.60 9.10 1.73
CA VAL A 61 2.50 8.35 1.12
C VAL A 61 2.20 8.99 -0.23
N ALA A 62 2.49 8.25 -1.29
CA ALA A 62 2.29 8.75 -2.64
C ALA A 62 0.88 8.54 -3.14
N SER A 63 0.23 7.43 -2.76
CA SER A 63 -1.13 7.15 -3.18
C SER A 63 -1.78 6.12 -2.27
N VAL A 64 -3.11 6.18 -2.20
CA VAL A 64 -3.94 5.23 -1.46
C VAL A 64 -5.12 4.89 -2.38
N PHE A 65 -5.32 3.61 -2.64
CA PHE A 65 -6.41 3.19 -3.52
C PHE A 65 -6.73 1.73 -3.27
N THR A 66 -7.86 1.27 -3.82
CA THR A 66 -8.24 -0.13 -3.71
C THR A 66 -7.84 -0.88 -4.97
N ILE A 67 -7.54 -2.17 -4.81
CA ILE A 67 -7.31 -3.06 -5.93
C ILE A 67 -8.27 -4.24 -5.83
N THR A 68 -8.60 -4.82 -6.98
CA THR A 68 -9.50 -5.97 -7.03
C THR A 68 -8.80 -7.21 -6.50
N ASP A 69 -9.60 -8.21 -6.13
CA ASP A 69 -9.06 -9.50 -5.69
C ASP A 69 -8.22 -10.13 -6.78
N GLY A 70 -8.63 -9.99 -8.05
CA GLY A 70 -7.87 -10.51 -9.16
C GLY A 70 -6.50 -9.88 -9.29
N LYS A 71 -6.42 -8.55 -9.15
CA LYS A 71 -5.14 -7.86 -9.18
C LYS A 71 -4.25 -8.26 -8.01
N LEU A 72 -4.85 -8.37 -6.83
CA LEU A 72 -4.11 -8.80 -5.65
C LEU A 72 -3.51 -10.19 -5.89
N LYS A 73 -4.32 -11.11 -6.39
CA LYS A 73 -3.86 -12.47 -6.66
C LYS A 73 -2.73 -12.50 -7.70
N ASN A 74 -2.86 -11.70 -8.76
CA ASN A 74 -1.82 -11.63 -9.78
C ASN A 74 -0.51 -11.13 -9.20
N ARG A 75 -0.56 -10.13 -8.34
CA ARG A 75 0.65 -9.57 -7.73
C ARG A 75 1.29 -10.54 -6.75
N LEU A 76 0.47 -11.33 -6.06
CA LEU A 76 1.00 -12.39 -5.20
C LEU A 76 1.68 -13.47 -6.02
N ASN A 77 1.05 -13.90 -7.11
CA ASN A 77 1.60 -14.95 -7.98
C ASN A 77 2.87 -14.52 -8.68
N SER A 78 2.99 -13.25 -9.03
CA SER A 78 4.18 -12.73 -9.70
C SER A 78 5.34 -12.45 -8.74
N GLY A 79 5.09 -12.50 -7.44
CA GLY A 79 6.11 -12.16 -6.46
C GLY A 79 6.23 -10.67 -6.15
N ARG A 80 5.42 -9.84 -6.80
CA ARG A 80 5.43 -8.39 -6.54
C ARG A 80 4.98 -8.08 -5.12
N LEU A 81 3.99 -8.83 -4.63
CA LEU A 81 3.52 -8.75 -3.25
C LEU A 81 3.74 -10.09 -2.57
N ARG A 82 3.97 -10.06 -1.29
CA ARG A 82 4.10 -11.27 -0.48
C ARG A 82 3.40 -11.07 0.85
N PRO A 83 2.90 -12.14 1.47
CA PRO A 83 2.28 -12.02 2.79
C PRO A 83 3.30 -11.56 3.82
N VAL A 84 2.84 -10.73 4.74
CA VAL A 84 3.65 -10.31 5.87
C VAL A 84 3.52 -11.37 6.95
N ASP A 85 4.66 -11.83 7.44
CA ASP A 85 4.67 -12.76 8.57
C ASP A 85 4.43 -11.97 9.84
N LYS A 86 3.24 -12.13 10.39
CA LYS A 86 2.83 -11.34 11.56
C LYS A 86 3.56 -11.73 12.82
N SER A 87 4.26 -12.84 12.81
CA SER A 87 5.11 -13.23 13.95
C SER A 87 6.42 -12.45 13.97
N GLU A 88 6.77 -11.80 12.86
CA GLU A 88 7.99 -11.02 12.74
C GLU A 88 7.74 -9.54 13.05
N LYS A 89 7.04 -9.26 14.08
CA LYS A 89 6.75 -7.88 14.43
C LYS A 89 8.02 -7.13 14.76
N LEU A 90 8.03 -5.91 14.31
CA LEU A 90 9.13 -5.03 14.61
C LEU A 90 8.97 -4.38 15.97
#